data_1bebaf11ed7788e5452ee2ccdc329275
#
_entry.id   1bebaf11ed7788e5452ee2ccdc329275
#
_cell.length_a   1.000
_cell.length_b   1.000
_cell.length_c   1.000
_cell.angle_alpha   90.00
_cell.angle_beta   90.00
_cell.angle_gamma   90.00
#
_symmetry.space_group_name_H-M   'P 1'
#
loop_
_entity.id
_entity.type
_entity.pdbx_description
1 polymer ?
#
loop_
_entity_poly.entity_id
_entity_poly.type
_entity_poly.pdbx_seq_one_letter_code
_entity_poly.pdbx_strand_id
1 'polypeptide(L)'
;MSGGAASRNVTWHEGDVTPADRERLLGQRGSVVWLTGLSGSGKSTIARALERRLVRRGRLVYVLDGDNFRHGLASDLGFTPADREENIRRAGEVAALLADAGIIAVTAFI
;
A
#
# COMPACT_ATOMS: atom_id res chain seq x y z
N MET A 1 -1.83 12.69 7.62
CA MET A 1 -2.47 12.25 8.85
C MET A 1 -3.96 12.48 8.78
N SER A 2 -4.74 11.54 9.24
CA SER A 2 -6.18 11.70 9.16
C SER A 2 -6.66 12.81 10.08
N GLY A 3 -7.67 13.58 9.64
CA GLY A 3 -8.18 14.73 10.37
C GLY A 3 -9.36 14.43 11.27
N GLY A 4 -9.60 13.19 11.68
CA GLY A 4 -10.71 12.85 12.56
C GLY A 4 -10.57 13.45 13.94
N ALA A 5 -11.71 13.54 14.67
CA ALA A 5 -11.73 14.09 16.02
C ALA A 5 -10.79 13.33 16.97
N ALA A 6 -10.67 12.02 16.80
CA ALA A 6 -9.77 11.19 17.61
C ALA A 6 -8.29 11.54 17.42
N SER A 7 -7.91 12.12 16.29
CA SER A 7 -6.53 12.47 16.01
C SER A 7 -6.11 13.83 16.56
N ARG A 8 -7.04 14.62 17.14
CA ARG A 8 -6.72 15.95 17.71
C ARG A 8 -5.75 15.89 18.86
N ASN A 9 -5.74 14.80 19.60
CA ASN A 9 -4.87 14.61 20.76
C ASN A 9 -3.61 13.80 20.42
N VAL A 10 -3.42 13.51 19.13
CA VAL A 10 -2.27 12.74 18.66
C VAL A 10 -1.27 13.70 18.03
N THR A 11 -0.04 13.64 18.52
CA THR A 11 1.05 14.43 17.98
C THR A 11 1.92 13.54 17.11
N TRP A 12 2.22 14.00 15.90
CA TRP A 12 3.16 13.31 15.04
C TRP A 12 4.57 13.49 15.57
N HIS A 13 5.27 12.40 15.76
CA HIS A 13 6.66 12.42 16.20
C HIS A 13 7.58 12.00 15.07
N GLU A 14 8.54 12.84 14.74
CA GLU A 14 9.57 12.50 13.79
C GLU A 14 10.66 11.68 14.50
N GLY A 15 11.06 10.58 13.87
CA GLY A 15 12.18 9.80 14.37
C GLY A 15 13.53 10.33 13.87
N ASP A 16 14.59 9.76 14.36
CA ASP A 16 15.96 10.09 13.92
C ASP A 16 16.24 9.49 12.53
N VAL A 17 15.56 8.41 12.17
CA VAL A 17 15.71 7.76 10.88
C VAL A 17 14.74 8.37 9.90
N THR A 18 15.25 8.85 8.79
CA THR A 18 14.45 9.52 7.75
C THR A 18 14.15 8.57 6.61
N PRO A 19 13.15 8.89 5.76
CA PRO A 19 12.92 8.14 4.52
C PRO A 19 14.19 8.05 3.66
N ALA A 20 14.99 9.10 3.60
CA ALA A 20 16.23 9.10 2.85
C ALA A 20 17.22 8.06 3.38
N ASP A 21 17.27 7.87 4.71
CA ASP A 21 18.12 6.84 5.31
C ASP A 21 17.69 5.44 4.86
N ARG A 22 16.38 5.20 4.84
CA ARG A 22 15.83 3.91 4.40
C ARG A 22 16.07 3.66 2.93
N GLU A 23 15.95 4.70 2.10
CA GLU A 23 16.23 4.60 0.68
C GLU A 23 17.70 4.23 0.42
N ARG A 24 18.61 4.84 1.17
CA ARG A 24 20.04 4.50 1.06
C ARG A 24 20.30 3.07 1.47
N LEU A 25 19.67 2.61 2.55
CA LEU A 25 19.83 1.25 3.03
C LEU A 25 19.34 0.22 2.01
N LEU A 26 18.21 0.47 1.40
CA LEU A 26 17.59 -0.44 0.42
C LEU A 26 18.16 -0.25 -0.99
N GLY A 27 18.82 0.85 -1.26
CA GLY A 27 19.32 1.16 -2.60
C GLY A 27 18.20 1.43 -3.60
N GLN A 28 17.05 1.91 -3.12
CA GLN A 28 15.90 2.22 -3.96
C GLN A 28 15.03 3.28 -3.30
N ARG A 29 14.19 3.93 -4.11
CA ARG A 29 13.19 4.87 -3.62
C ARG A 29 11.87 4.15 -3.40
N GLY A 30 11.20 4.48 -2.29
CA GLY A 30 9.84 4.03 -2.07
C GLY A 30 8.87 4.72 -3.02
N SER A 31 7.84 4.00 -3.42
CA SER A 31 6.80 4.55 -4.29
C SER A 31 5.51 3.74 -4.17
N VAL A 32 4.42 4.33 -4.62
CA VAL A 32 3.13 3.66 -4.69
C VAL A 32 2.71 3.59 -6.16
N VAL A 33 2.45 2.37 -6.64
CA VAL A 33 1.88 2.15 -7.96
C VAL A 33 0.44 1.69 -7.77
N TRP A 34 -0.51 2.46 -8.28
CA TRP A 34 -1.93 2.17 -8.11
C TRP A 34 -2.51 1.67 -9.42
N LEU A 35 -2.90 0.39 -9.45
CA LEU A 35 -3.54 -0.20 -10.62
C LEU A 35 -5.05 -0.08 -10.46
N THR A 36 -5.70 0.54 -11.44
CA THR A 36 -7.14 0.76 -11.44
C THR A 36 -7.80 -0.07 -12.54
N GLY A 37 -9.10 -0.28 -12.41
CA GLY A 37 -9.89 -1.02 -13.39
C GLY A 37 -10.92 -1.89 -12.70
N LEU A 38 -11.85 -2.40 -13.51
CA LEU A 38 -12.92 -3.26 -13.02
C LEU A 38 -12.40 -4.65 -12.69
N SER A 39 -13.15 -5.36 -11.86
CA SER A 39 -12.92 -6.77 -11.59
C SER A 39 -12.85 -7.56 -12.90
N GLY A 40 -11.88 -8.44 -13.02
CA GLY A 40 -11.67 -9.22 -14.25
C GLY A 40 -10.88 -8.49 -15.33
N SER A 41 -10.40 -7.29 -15.07
CA SER A 41 -9.59 -6.53 -16.05
C SER A 41 -8.12 -6.98 -16.10
N GLY A 42 -7.73 -7.95 -15.28
CA GLY A 42 -6.36 -8.45 -15.25
C GLY A 42 -5.42 -7.71 -14.33
N LYS A 43 -5.92 -6.85 -13.43
CA LYS A 43 -5.09 -6.09 -12.48
C LYS A 43 -4.18 -6.97 -11.64
N SER A 44 -4.73 -8.05 -11.07
CA SER A 44 -3.95 -8.94 -10.22
C SER A 44 -2.85 -9.64 -11.01
N THR A 45 -3.13 -10.05 -12.24
CA THR A 45 -2.14 -10.66 -13.13
C THR A 45 -1.00 -9.69 -13.44
N ILE A 46 -1.34 -8.44 -13.75
CA ILE A 46 -0.36 -7.39 -14.03
C ILE A 46 0.46 -7.10 -12.78
N ALA A 47 -0.18 -6.99 -11.62
CA ALA A 47 0.51 -6.72 -10.36
C ALA A 47 1.54 -7.81 -10.04
N ARG A 48 1.16 -9.07 -10.19
CA ARG A 48 2.05 -10.20 -9.94
C ARG A 48 3.20 -10.28 -10.94
N ALA A 49 2.94 -9.98 -12.21
CA ALA A 49 3.98 -9.93 -13.23
C ALA A 49 4.98 -8.81 -12.93
N LEU A 50 4.49 -7.65 -12.53
CA LEU A 50 5.33 -6.51 -12.16
C LEU A 50 6.18 -6.84 -10.95
N GLU A 51 5.60 -7.47 -9.93
CA GLU A 51 6.30 -7.90 -8.73
C GLU A 51 7.48 -8.81 -9.09
N ARG A 52 7.22 -9.86 -9.86
CA ARG A 52 8.28 -10.80 -10.27
C ARG A 52 9.41 -10.10 -11.01
N ARG A 53 9.04 -9.20 -11.92
CA ARG A 53 10.00 -8.49 -12.76
C ARG A 53 10.91 -7.57 -11.94
N LEU A 54 10.32 -6.84 -11.00
CA LEU A 54 11.07 -5.93 -10.15
C LEU A 54 11.96 -6.67 -9.16
N VAL A 55 11.47 -7.75 -8.58
CA VAL A 55 12.27 -8.57 -7.67
C VAL A 55 13.47 -9.18 -8.40
N ARG A 56 13.30 -9.63 -9.63
CA ARG A 56 14.42 -10.14 -10.46
C ARG A 56 15.47 -9.07 -10.74
N ARG A 57 15.07 -7.80 -10.70
CA ARG A 57 15.98 -6.66 -10.85
C ARG A 57 16.55 -6.16 -9.53
N GLY A 58 16.33 -6.91 -8.46
CA GLY A 58 16.85 -6.58 -7.13
C GLY A 58 16.05 -5.51 -6.41
N ARG A 59 14.77 -5.31 -6.76
CA ARG A 59 13.92 -4.33 -6.11
C ARG A 59 13.01 -4.99 -5.09
N LEU A 60 12.84 -4.33 -3.95
CA LEU A 60 11.90 -4.77 -2.93
C LEU A 60 10.52 -4.19 -3.26
N VAL A 61 9.59 -5.09 -3.54
CA VAL A 61 8.23 -4.76 -3.97
C VAL A 61 7.25 -5.54 -3.11
N TYR A 62 6.15 -4.94 -2.77
CA TYR A 62 5.06 -5.63 -2.08
C TYR A 62 3.74 -5.32 -2.78
N VAL A 63 2.99 -6.37 -3.11
CA VAL A 63 1.68 -6.23 -3.75
C VAL A 63 0.60 -6.24 -2.69
N LEU A 64 -0.23 -5.20 -2.70
CA LEU A 64 -1.42 -5.11 -1.87
C LEU A 64 -2.62 -5.45 -2.74
N ASP A 65 -3.26 -6.56 -2.44
CA ASP A 65 -4.40 -7.09 -3.18
C ASP A 65 -5.66 -6.99 -2.33
N GLY A 66 -6.77 -6.53 -2.94
CA GLY A 66 -8.03 -6.32 -2.22
C GLY A 66 -8.57 -7.57 -1.56
N ASP A 67 -8.45 -8.71 -2.23
CA ASP A 67 -8.94 -9.97 -1.68
C ASP A 67 -8.08 -10.43 -0.50
N ASN A 68 -6.76 -10.30 -0.62
CA ASN A 68 -5.85 -10.65 0.48
C ASN A 68 -6.07 -9.74 1.69
N PHE A 69 -6.38 -8.47 1.47
CA PHE A 69 -6.70 -7.54 2.55
C PHE A 69 -7.89 -8.02 3.37
N ARG A 70 -8.89 -8.62 2.73
CA ARG A 70 -10.09 -9.11 3.41
C ARG A 70 -9.82 -10.34 4.28
N HIS A 71 -8.70 -11.00 4.11
CA HIS A 71 -8.27 -12.07 5.02
C HIS A 71 -7.61 -11.57 6.30
N GLY A 72 -7.28 -10.29 6.39
CA GLY A 72 -6.60 -9.70 7.53
C GLY A 72 -7.07 -8.28 7.84
N LEU A 73 -6.39 -7.30 7.29
CA LEU A 73 -6.60 -5.88 7.60
C LEU A 73 -8.02 -5.38 7.36
N ALA A 74 -8.75 -5.98 6.44
CA ALA A 74 -10.12 -5.62 6.10
C ALA A 74 -11.08 -6.77 6.30
N SER A 75 -10.79 -7.67 7.24
CA SER A 75 -11.64 -8.84 7.51
C SER A 75 -13.02 -8.48 8.06
N ASP A 76 -13.14 -7.28 8.60
CA ASP A 76 -14.41 -6.74 9.10
C ASP A 76 -15.29 -6.13 8.01
N LEU A 77 -14.78 -6.01 6.78
CA LEU A 77 -15.47 -5.34 5.69
C LEU A 77 -16.11 -6.32 4.73
N GLY A 78 -17.30 -5.95 4.24
CA GLY A 78 -17.99 -6.69 3.18
C GLY A 78 -17.76 -6.06 1.81
N PHE A 79 -18.82 -6.03 0.99
CA PHE A 79 -18.75 -5.60 -0.41
C PHE A 79 -19.68 -4.43 -0.71
N THR A 80 -20.24 -3.78 0.31
CA THR A 80 -21.03 -2.57 0.09
C THR A 80 -20.13 -1.46 -0.46
N PRO A 81 -20.70 -0.44 -1.14
CA PRO A 81 -19.88 0.69 -1.59
C PRO A 81 -19.08 1.35 -0.48
N ALA A 82 -19.67 1.50 0.70
CA ALA A 82 -18.98 2.08 1.84
C ALA A 82 -17.82 1.19 2.32
N ASP A 83 -18.01 -0.12 2.34
CA ASP A 83 -16.96 -1.07 2.74
C ASP A 83 -15.84 -1.09 1.72
N ARG A 84 -16.15 -1.01 0.43
CA ARG A 84 -15.12 -0.95 -0.62
C ARG A 84 -14.29 0.32 -0.51
N GLU A 85 -14.93 1.43 -0.22
CA GLU A 85 -14.26 2.72 0.00
C GLU A 85 -13.29 2.65 1.18
N GLU A 86 -13.76 2.07 2.28
CA GLU A 86 -12.94 1.89 3.47
C GLU A 86 -11.75 0.94 3.21
N ASN A 87 -11.96 -0.10 2.42
CA ASN A 87 -10.89 -1.02 2.03
C ASN A 87 -9.79 -0.28 1.25
N ILE A 88 -10.19 0.54 0.30
CA ILE A 88 -9.27 1.37 -0.49
C ILE A 88 -8.54 2.36 0.39
N ARG A 89 -9.24 3.00 1.33
CA ARG A 89 -8.62 3.93 2.27
C ARG A 89 -7.54 3.26 3.10
N ARG A 90 -7.83 2.07 3.65
CA ARG A 90 -6.85 1.31 4.43
C ARG A 90 -5.66 0.90 3.58
N ALA A 91 -5.90 0.50 2.34
CA ALA A 91 -4.82 0.16 1.40
C ALA A 91 -3.91 1.36 1.15
N GLY A 92 -4.49 2.54 1.00
CA GLY A 92 -3.71 3.77 0.83
C GLY A 92 -2.83 4.08 2.02
N GLU A 93 -3.34 3.89 3.24
CA GLU A 93 -2.56 4.10 4.47
C GLU A 93 -1.38 3.12 4.55
N VAL A 94 -1.62 1.84 4.25
CA VAL A 94 -0.56 0.82 4.27
C VAL A 94 0.46 1.09 3.16
N ALA A 95 0.00 1.42 1.96
CA ALA A 95 0.89 1.74 0.84
C ALA A 95 1.80 2.92 1.17
N ALA A 96 1.26 3.94 1.83
CA ALA A 96 2.04 5.10 2.25
C ALA A 96 3.14 4.72 3.24
N LEU A 97 2.84 3.84 4.20
CA LEU A 97 3.84 3.35 5.15
C LEU A 97 4.93 2.55 4.46
N LEU A 98 4.56 1.69 3.51
CA LEU A 98 5.54 0.90 2.76
C LEU A 98 6.44 1.80 1.92
N ALA A 99 5.87 2.79 1.25
CA ALA A 99 6.65 3.74 0.46
C ALA A 99 7.60 4.57 1.34
N ASP A 100 7.13 4.98 2.52
CA ASP A 100 7.96 5.69 3.49
C ASP A 100 9.13 4.82 3.95
N ALA A 101 8.94 3.52 4.01
CA ALA A 101 9.99 2.56 4.34
C ALA A 101 10.94 2.26 3.18
N GLY A 102 10.73 2.85 2.01
CA GLY A 102 11.56 2.63 0.82
C GLY A 102 11.12 1.46 -0.03
N ILE A 103 9.93 0.93 0.20
CA ILE A 103 9.39 -0.22 -0.52
C ILE A 103 8.49 0.25 -1.66
N ILE A 104 8.53 -0.45 -2.78
CA ILE A 104 7.61 -0.20 -3.88
C ILE A 104 6.31 -0.95 -3.59
N ALA A 105 5.25 -0.21 -3.28
CA ALA A 105 3.94 -0.80 -3.01
C ALA A 105 3.09 -0.77 -4.27
N VAL A 106 2.69 -1.94 -4.74
CA VAL A 106 1.79 -2.08 -5.89
C VAL A 106 0.40 -2.42 -5.38
N THR A 107 -0.56 -1.57 -5.63
CA THR A 107 -1.93 -1.77 -5.14
C THR A 107 -2.83 -2.20 -6.29
N ALA A 108 -3.64 -3.23 -6.05
CA ALA A 108 -4.58 -3.77 -7.02
C ALA A 108 -5.95 -3.90 -6.35
N PHE A 109 -6.70 -2.81 -6.35
CA PHE A 109 -8.03 -2.73 -5.75
C PHE A 109 -9.05 -2.29 -6.78
N ILE A 110 -10.28 -2.68 -6.56
CA ILE A 110 -11.39 -2.27 -7.41
C ILE A 110 -11.91 -0.90 -6.98
#